data_385643d6c0f11a7384d95767262b5588
#
_entry.id   385643d6c0f11a7384d95767262b5588
#
_cell.length_a   1.000
_cell.length_b   1.000
_cell.length_c   1.000
_cell.angle_alpha   90.00
_cell.angle_beta   90.00
_cell.angle_gamma   90.00
#
_symmetry.space_group_name_H-M   'P 1'
#
loop_
_entity.id
_entity.type
_entity.pdbx_description
1 polymer ?
#
loop_
_entity_poly.entity_id
_entity_poly.type
_entity_poly.pdbx_seq_one_letter_code
_entity_poly.pdbx_strand_id
1 'polypeptide(L)'
;MIFVNELAGIADIPQWAAHMPADADAMSFVDVVFPAFLFIVGLSMPFAIQARRASGATTWQILTHGFTRAISLIVIGVFMVNSSSGLSGELAPLSTDAWTLLMYASVFLIWTKYPSRFSRLGIWVARFIGGFGLMWLWWIYTGIDGHGMTPQWWGILGLIGWAYAISLAVYLISQRVSWLLVVLLVCVGTYLMLGPSGYFDSDILDQIAAGRGHLTHSAIVLAGIILAVLMYSENYASKRNLGVAACCAAAIVFAFATWQVSPISKIHASPSWGLFSITACLFSFLLLRRLLDNSQHMGWVRFVQPAAGNPLVFYLLPFVAAAMLGALSLKSRPELFAAGSMGVLWSVFFTVVIAIIGGWLTRVGIRLRL
;
A
#
# COMPACT_ATOMS: atom_id res chain seq x y z
N MET A 1 5.22 -1.67 7.71
CA MET A 1 5.80 -1.86 6.35
C MET A 1 7.32 -1.96 6.39
N ILE A 2 8.11 -0.96 6.87
CA ILE A 2 9.58 -1.02 6.87
C ILE A 2 10.07 -2.29 7.56
N PHE A 3 9.66 -2.50 8.82
CA PHE A 3 9.99 -3.69 9.59
C PHE A 3 9.65 -5.00 8.86
N VAL A 4 8.43 -5.08 8.31
CA VAL A 4 7.96 -6.28 7.60
C VAL A 4 8.72 -6.55 6.30
N ASN A 5 9.03 -5.50 5.55
CA ASN A 5 9.82 -5.66 4.32
C ASN A 5 11.26 -6.13 4.63
N GLU A 6 11.83 -5.69 5.77
CA GLU A 6 13.17 -6.09 6.18
C GLU A 6 13.22 -7.53 6.75
N LEU A 7 12.10 -8.05 7.24
CA LEU A 7 11.99 -9.47 7.64
C LEU A 7 12.06 -10.41 6.44
N ALA A 8 11.69 -9.94 5.25
CA ALA A 8 11.77 -10.74 4.05
C ALA A 8 13.23 -11.16 3.75
N GLY A 9 13.44 -12.45 3.51
CA GLY A 9 14.77 -13.01 3.25
C GLY A 9 15.65 -13.27 4.49
N ILE A 10 15.07 -13.20 5.70
CA ILE A 10 15.71 -13.73 6.91
C ILE A 10 15.32 -15.20 7.05
N ALA A 11 16.30 -16.08 7.20
CA ALA A 11 16.07 -17.49 7.44
C ALA A 11 15.64 -17.75 8.90
N ASP A 12 14.94 -18.85 9.13
CA ASP A 12 14.59 -19.36 10.49
C ASP A 12 13.94 -18.33 11.42
N ILE A 13 13.11 -17.42 10.86
CA ILE A 13 12.34 -16.48 11.67
C ILE A 13 11.10 -17.15 12.27
N PRO A 14 10.61 -16.67 13.44
CA PRO A 14 9.37 -17.15 14.01
C PRO A 14 8.20 -17.07 13.02
N GLN A 15 7.32 -18.07 13.01
CA GLN A 15 6.21 -18.16 12.07
C GLN A 15 5.31 -16.92 12.06
N TRP A 16 5.11 -16.26 13.21
CA TRP A 16 4.33 -15.02 13.28
C TRP A 16 4.94 -13.85 12.49
N ALA A 17 6.26 -13.91 12.23
CA ALA A 17 7.03 -12.89 11.52
C ALA A 17 7.28 -13.26 10.05
N ALA A 18 6.93 -14.47 9.62
CA ALA A 18 7.05 -14.93 8.24
C ALA A 18 5.74 -14.75 7.47
N HIS A 19 5.85 -14.51 6.17
CA HIS A 19 4.69 -14.62 5.28
C HIS A 19 4.25 -16.08 5.16
N MET A 20 2.94 -16.31 5.20
CA MET A 20 2.40 -17.64 4.94
C MET A 20 2.52 -17.99 3.46
N PRO A 21 2.84 -19.26 3.13
CA PRO A 21 2.83 -19.76 1.75
C PRO A 21 1.46 -19.59 1.06
N ALA A 22 1.43 -19.67 -0.27
CA ALA A 22 0.22 -19.44 -1.05
C ALA A 22 -0.87 -20.48 -0.76
N ASP A 23 -0.47 -21.72 -0.48
CA ASP A 23 -1.27 -22.89 -0.20
C ASP A 23 -1.63 -23.08 1.28
N ALA A 24 -1.02 -22.28 2.16
CA ALA A 24 -1.37 -22.31 3.57
C ALA A 24 -2.75 -21.66 3.80
N ASP A 25 -3.63 -22.38 4.51
CA ASP A 25 -4.89 -21.81 5.01
C ASP A 25 -4.65 -21.08 6.33
N ALA A 26 -3.85 -20.01 6.28
CA ALA A 26 -3.41 -19.26 7.44
C ALA A 26 -2.96 -17.85 7.09
N MET A 27 -2.83 -17.00 8.10
CA MET A 27 -2.22 -15.68 8.01
C MET A 27 -1.40 -15.38 9.26
N SER A 28 -0.30 -14.67 9.08
CA SER A 28 0.54 -14.18 10.16
C SER A 28 0.30 -12.69 10.45
N PHE A 29 0.98 -12.15 11.46
CA PHE A 29 1.02 -10.70 11.70
C PHE A 29 1.49 -9.92 10.45
N VAL A 30 2.49 -10.45 9.76
CA VAL A 30 3.09 -9.82 8.57
C VAL A 30 2.08 -9.69 7.43
N ASP A 31 1.16 -10.64 7.31
CA ASP A 31 0.14 -10.67 6.27
C ASP A 31 -1.00 -9.66 6.50
N VAL A 32 -1.12 -9.11 7.71
CA VAL A 32 -2.10 -8.05 8.05
C VAL A 32 -1.58 -6.65 7.73
N VAL A 33 -0.27 -6.45 7.63
CA VAL A 33 0.32 -5.10 7.53
C VAL A 33 -0.04 -4.39 6.22
N PHE A 34 -0.08 -5.09 5.09
CA PHE A 34 -0.53 -4.52 3.82
C PHE A 34 -2.03 -4.18 3.83
N PRO A 35 -2.95 -5.07 4.26
CA PRO A 35 -4.36 -4.73 4.47
C PRO A 35 -4.57 -3.55 5.41
N ALA A 36 -3.80 -3.44 6.49
CA ALA A 36 -3.89 -2.30 7.40
C ALA A 36 -3.57 -0.98 6.67
N PHE A 37 -2.63 -0.99 5.73
CA PHE A 37 -2.34 0.18 4.91
C PHE A 37 -3.52 0.54 4.01
N LEU A 38 -4.15 -0.42 3.34
CA LEU A 38 -5.36 -0.22 2.54
C LEU A 38 -6.53 0.31 3.39
N PHE A 39 -6.73 -0.26 4.57
CA PHE A 39 -7.75 0.18 5.51
C PHE A 39 -7.56 1.63 5.94
N ILE A 40 -6.32 2.04 6.27
CA ILE A 40 -5.98 3.43 6.64
C ILE A 40 -6.18 4.38 5.45
N VAL A 41 -5.87 3.96 4.23
CA VAL A 41 -6.17 4.72 3.00
C VAL A 41 -7.68 5.00 2.92
N GLY A 42 -8.52 3.98 3.15
CA GLY A 42 -9.96 4.12 3.20
C GLY A 42 -10.42 5.04 4.34
N LEU A 43 -9.89 4.84 5.55
CA LEU A 43 -10.21 5.64 6.73
C LEU A 43 -9.91 7.14 6.51
N SER A 44 -8.86 7.47 5.78
CA SER A 44 -8.43 8.86 5.50
C SER A 44 -9.19 9.52 4.35
N MET A 45 -9.80 8.75 3.44
CA MET A 45 -10.40 9.25 2.20
C MET A 45 -11.56 10.23 2.44
N PRO A 46 -12.53 9.98 3.34
CA PRO A 46 -13.62 10.92 3.62
C PRO A 46 -13.12 12.30 4.07
N PHE A 47 -12.10 12.33 4.93
CA PHE A 47 -11.51 13.58 5.43
C PHE A 47 -10.81 14.36 4.32
N ALA A 48 -10.06 13.68 3.45
CA ALA A 48 -9.38 14.31 2.33
C ALA A 48 -10.39 14.92 1.33
N ILE A 49 -11.49 14.22 1.06
CA ILE A 49 -12.55 14.69 0.17
C ILE A 49 -13.32 15.86 0.81
N GLN A 50 -13.65 15.75 2.10
CA GLN A 50 -14.35 16.83 2.83
C GLN A 50 -13.50 18.12 2.86
N ALA A 51 -12.21 18.01 3.14
CA ALA A 51 -11.29 19.17 3.12
C ALA A 51 -11.24 19.84 1.74
N ARG A 52 -11.23 19.06 0.65
CA ARG A 52 -11.29 19.62 -0.70
C ARG A 52 -12.61 20.28 -1.04
N ARG A 53 -13.74 19.67 -0.64
CA ARG A 53 -15.06 20.29 -0.80
C ARG A 53 -15.18 21.60 -0.02
N ALA A 54 -14.65 21.63 1.20
CA ALA A 54 -14.60 22.85 2.02
C ALA A 54 -13.75 23.96 1.37
N SER A 55 -12.73 23.61 0.56
CA SER A 55 -11.95 24.57 -0.23
C SER A 55 -12.58 24.94 -1.58
N GLY A 56 -13.82 24.51 -1.86
CA GLY A 56 -14.56 24.85 -3.08
C GLY A 56 -14.29 23.92 -4.28
N ALA A 57 -13.57 22.79 -4.08
CA ALA A 57 -13.29 21.88 -5.20
C ALA A 57 -14.56 21.16 -5.67
N THR A 58 -14.74 21.12 -6.99
CA THR A 58 -15.84 20.37 -7.63
C THR A 58 -15.59 18.86 -7.56
N THR A 59 -16.67 18.07 -7.71
CA THR A 59 -16.54 16.60 -7.76
C THR A 59 -15.59 16.14 -8.87
N TRP A 60 -15.59 16.81 -10.01
CA TRP A 60 -14.67 16.51 -11.11
C TRP A 60 -13.22 16.78 -10.74
N GLN A 61 -12.92 17.87 -10.08
CA GLN A 61 -11.58 18.19 -9.59
C GLN A 61 -11.09 17.19 -8.54
N ILE A 62 -12.00 16.72 -7.68
CA ILE A 62 -11.69 15.66 -6.69
C ILE A 62 -11.38 14.35 -7.41
N LEU A 63 -12.21 13.99 -8.39
CA LEU A 63 -12.04 12.77 -9.18
C LEU A 63 -10.72 12.77 -9.96
N THR A 64 -10.45 13.83 -10.72
CA THR A 64 -9.21 13.94 -11.52
C THR A 64 -7.96 13.89 -10.65
N HIS A 65 -7.96 14.60 -9.52
CA HIS A 65 -6.84 14.51 -8.57
C HIS A 65 -6.68 13.11 -7.99
N GLY A 66 -7.79 12.46 -7.62
CA GLY A 66 -7.75 11.10 -7.08
C GLY A 66 -7.23 10.08 -8.11
N PHE A 67 -7.68 10.18 -9.36
CA PHE A 67 -7.16 9.32 -10.43
C PHE A 67 -5.70 9.60 -10.76
N THR A 68 -5.26 10.87 -10.78
CA THR A 68 -3.83 11.21 -10.93
C THR A 68 -2.99 10.55 -9.84
N ARG A 69 -3.46 10.60 -8.58
CA ARG A 69 -2.81 9.92 -7.46
C ARG A 69 -2.76 8.40 -7.66
N ALA A 70 -3.87 7.79 -8.08
CA ALA A 70 -3.95 6.36 -8.35
C ALA A 70 -2.96 5.93 -9.45
N ILE A 71 -2.95 6.64 -10.59
CA ILE A 71 -2.04 6.39 -11.71
C ILE A 71 -0.59 6.54 -11.25
N SER A 72 -0.27 7.58 -10.47
CA SER A 72 1.07 7.77 -9.93
C SER A 72 1.52 6.58 -9.07
N LEU A 73 0.64 6.05 -8.21
CA LEU A 73 0.93 4.87 -7.40
C LEU A 73 1.13 3.62 -8.26
N ILE A 74 0.29 3.44 -9.30
CA ILE A 74 0.39 2.32 -10.24
C ILE A 74 1.72 2.38 -11.00
N VAL A 75 2.09 3.54 -11.54
CA VAL A 75 3.35 3.72 -12.24
C VAL A 75 4.55 3.38 -11.34
N ILE A 76 4.62 3.98 -10.14
CA ILE A 76 5.71 3.69 -9.20
C ILE A 76 5.72 2.20 -8.84
N GLY A 77 4.55 1.59 -8.61
CA GLY A 77 4.44 0.17 -8.26
C GLY A 77 4.97 -0.75 -9.37
N VAL A 78 4.61 -0.48 -10.63
CA VAL A 78 5.10 -1.25 -11.79
C VAL A 78 6.61 -1.13 -11.94
N PHE A 79 7.16 0.08 -11.79
CA PHE A 79 8.61 0.25 -11.84
C PHE A 79 9.31 -0.49 -10.70
N MET A 80 8.78 -0.44 -9.49
CA MET A 80 9.35 -1.13 -8.33
C MET A 80 9.31 -2.66 -8.46
N VAL A 81 8.22 -3.23 -8.97
CA VAL A 81 8.12 -4.69 -9.11
C VAL A 81 9.08 -5.20 -10.19
N ASN A 82 9.28 -4.47 -11.28
CA ASN A 82 10.26 -4.82 -12.29
C ASN A 82 11.70 -4.66 -11.77
N SER A 83 11.99 -3.62 -10.97
CA SER A 83 13.27 -3.49 -10.27
C SER A 83 13.56 -4.71 -9.37
N SER A 84 12.57 -5.19 -8.62
CA SER A 84 12.75 -6.33 -7.71
C SER A 84 12.91 -7.67 -8.44
N SER A 85 12.36 -7.79 -9.65
CA SER A 85 12.56 -8.98 -10.51
C SER A 85 13.95 -9.01 -11.14
N GLY A 86 14.67 -7.90 -11.15
CA GLY A 86 16.01 -7.75 -11.68
C GLY A 86 16.08 -7.52 -13.19
N LEU A 87 17.24 -7.04 -13.64
CA LEU A 87 17.56 -6.84 -15.05
C LEU A 87 18.52 -7.93 -15.51
N SER A 88 18.48 -8.25 -16.81
CA SER A 88 19.47 -9.14 -17.43
C SER A 88 20.85 -8.55 -17.34
N GLY A 89 21.80 -9.29 -16.75
CA GLY A 89 23.20 -8.85 -16.67
C GLY A 89 23.92 -8.78 -18.02
N GLU A 90 23.40 -9.49 -19.03
CA GLU A 90 24.00 -9.58 -20.37
C GLU A 90 23.34 -8.62 -21.37
N LEU A 91 22.02 -8.45 -21.28
CA LEU A 91 21.24 -7.72 -22.29
C LEU A 91 20.90 -6.29 -21.86
N ALA A 92 20.84 -6.00 -20.56
CA ALA A 92 20.51 -4.67 -20.08
C ALA A 92 21.77 -3.78 -20.05
N PRO A 93 21.64 -2.50 -20.46
CA PRO A 93 22.78 -1.56 -20.48
C PRO A 93 23.20 -1.06 -19.10
N LEU A 94 22.40 -1.31 -18.06
CA LEU A 94 22.63 -0.89 -16.68
C LEU A 94 22.51 -2.08 -15.73
N SER A 95 23.26 -2.03 -14.64
CA SER A 95 23.01 -2.94 -13.51
C SER A 95 21.66 -2.68 -12.86
N THR A 96 21.06 -3.69 -12.23
CA THR A 96 19.79 -3.56 -11.51
C THR A 96 19.83 -2.42 -10.49
N ASP A 97 20.91 -2.29 -9.72
CA ASP A 97 21.04 -1.23 -8.71
C ASP A 97 21.11 0.16 -9.32
N ALA A 98 21.89 0.34 -10.41
CA ALA A 98 22.00 1.63 -11.11
C ALA A 98 20.67 2.03 -11.71
N TRP A 99 19.97 1.10 -12.37
CA TRP A 99 18.63 1.33 -12.91
C TRP A 99 17.64 1.72 -11.80
N THR A 100 17.66 1.00 -10.68
CA THR A 100 16.80 1.23 -9.52
C THR A 100 17.05 2.61 -8.90
N LEU A 101 18.32 3.03 -8.75
CA LEU A 101 18.65 4.36 -8.22
C LEU A 101 18.17 5.48 -9.16
N LEU A 102 18.37 5.33 -10.47
CA LEU A 102 17.88 6.30 -11.46
C LEU A 102 16.35 6.35 -11.47
N MET A 103 15.67 5.23 -11.31
CA MET A 103 14.23 5.15 -11.17
C MET A 103 13.75 5.94 -9.95
N TYR A 104 14.34 5.72 -8.75
CA TYR A 104 13.96 6.48 -7.57
C TYR A 104 14.31 7.97 -7.69
N ALA A 105 15.46 8.31 -8.27
CA ALA A 105 15.80 9.71 -8.55
C ALA A 105 14.74 10.37 -9.43
N SER A 106 14.29 9.70 -10.48
CA SER A 106 13.22 10.17 -11.38
C SER A 106 11.89 10.31 -10.65
N VAL A 107 11.52 9.35 -9.81
CA VAL A 107 10.33 9.42 -8.93
C VAL A 107 10.40 10.64 -8.01
N PHE A 108 11.54 10.87 -7.36
CA PHE A 108 11.71 12.05 -6.49
C PHE A 108 11.61 13.34 -7.30
N LEU A 109 12.19 13.44 -8.50
CA LEU A 109 12.09 14.62 -9.35
C LEU A 109 10.65 14.96 -9.75
N ILE A 110 9.82 13.96 -10.04
CA ILE A 110 8.43 14.18 -10.46
C ILE A 110 7.54 14.59 -9.28
N TRP A 111 7.59 13.85 -8.17
CA TRP A 111 6.61 13.94 -7.08
C TRP A 111 7.07 14.73 -5.85
N THR A 112 8.29 15.29 -5.85
CA THR A 112 8.69 16.15 -4.74
C THR A 112 7.82 17.40 -4.66
N LYS A 113 7.40 17.74 -3.43
CA LYS A 113 6.81 19.02 -3.11
C LYS A 113 7.93 20.07 -3.03
N TYR A 114 8.18 20.74 -4.15
CA TYR A 114 9.23 21.77 -4.21
C TYR A 114 8.91 22.96 -3.30
N PRO A 115 9.88 23.47 -2.54
CA PRO A 115 9.73 24.70 -1.77
C PRO A 115 9.45 25.93 -2.66
N SER A 116 8.79 26.95 -2.11
CA SER A 116 8.42 28.18 -2.85
C SER A 116 9.61 28.98 -3.41
N ARG A 117 10.82 28.71 -2.92
CA ARG A 117 12.07 29.32 -3.44
C ARG A 117 12.47 28.83 -4.83
N PHE A 118 11.94 27.70 -5.28
CA PHE A 118 12.21 27.21 -6.63
C PHE A 118 11.35 27.94 -7.65
N SER A 119 11.96 28.36 -8.78
CA SER A 119 11.23 28.95 -9.89
C SER A 119 10.26 27.96 -10.52
N ARG A 120 9.15 28.44 -11.06
CA ARG A 120 8.20 27.57 -11.77
C ARG A 120 8.86 26.81 -12.93
N LEU A 121 9.76 27.49 -13.67
CA LEU A 121 10.52 26.85 -14.75
C LEU A 121 11.41 25.73 -14.22
N GLY A 122 12.14 25.96 -13.12
CA GLY A 122 12.99 24.94 -12.50
C GLY A 122 12.21 23.70 -12.07
N ILE A 123 11.00 23.89 -11.52
CA ILE A 123 10.10 22.78 -11.16
C ILE A 123 9.65 21.99 -12.40
N TRP A 124 9.26 22.68 -13.47
CA TRP A 124 8.86 22.04 -14.73
C TRP A 124 10.03 21.27 -15.35
N VAL A 125 11.22 21.85 -15.39
CA VAL A 125 12.44 21.18 -15.89
C VAL A 125 12.74 19.92 -15.07
N ALA A 126 12.72 20.01 -13.74
CA ALA A 126 12.96 18.86 -12.87
C ALA A 126 11.95 17.72 -13.12
N ARG A 127 10.66 18.05 -13.22
CA ARG A 127 9.61 17.07 -13.55
C ARG A 127 9.76 16.48 -14.95
N PHE A 128 10.14 17.30 -15.92
CA PHE A 128 10.40 16.83 -17.29
C PHE A 128 11.58 15.86 -17.32
N ILE A 129 12.69 16.18 -16.64
CA ILE A 129 13.86 15.29 -16.52
C ILE A 129 13.44 13.98 -15.86
N GLY A 130 12.66 14.02 -14.76
CA GLY A 130 12.16 12.82 -14.11
C GLY A 130 11.24 11.98 -15.01
N GLY A 131 10.32 12.62 -15.74
CA GLY A 131 9.42 11.92 -16.67
C GLY A 131 10.18 11.30 -17.84
N PHE A 132 11.12 12.03 -18.42
CA PHE A 132 12.00 11.50 -19.46
C PHE A 132 12.87 10.36 -18.93
N GLY A 133 13.38 10.49 -17.69
CA GLY A 133 14.14 9.44 -17.03
C GLY A 133 13.34 8.13 -16.88
N LEU A 134 12.09 8.20 -16.39
CA LEU A 134 11.25 7.00 -16.30
C LEU A 134 10.94 6.42 -17.70
N MET A 135 10.66 7.25 -18.69
CA MET A 135 10.39 6.78 -20.05
C MET A 135 11.63 6.11 -20.67
N TRP A 136 12.80 6.68 -20.46
CA TRP A 136 14.05 6.10 -20.92
C TRP A 136 14.35 4.77 -20.20
N LEU A 137 14.17 4.70 -18.87
CA LEU A 137 14.36 3.48 -18.08
C LEU A 137 13.37 2.38 -18.48
N TRP A 138 12.13 2.73 -18.80
CA TRP A 138 11.16 1.80 -19.38
C TRP A 138 11.64 1.24 -20.72
N TRP A 139 12.16 2.10 -21.58
CA TRP A 139 12.65 1.73 -22.93
C TRP A 139 13.84 0.76 -22.87
N ILE A 140 14.80 1.02 -21.98
CA ILE A 140 16.04 0.21 -21.88
C ILE A 140 15.89 -1.01 -20.99
N TYR A 141 14.74 -1.19 -20.32
CA TYR A 141 14.53 -2.31 -19.41
C TYR A 141 14.50 -3.62 -20.19
N THR A 142 15.36 -4.57 -19.76
CA THR A 142 15.33 -5.95 -20.21
C THR A 142 15.44 -6.84 -18.98
N GLY A 143 14.37 -7.57 -18.69
CA GLY A 143 14.31 -8.50 -17.56
C GLY A 143 15.23 -9.70 -17.73
N ILE A 144 15.39 -10.48 -16.68
CA ILE A 144 16.24 -11.70 -16.68
C ILE A 144 15.77 -12.69 -17.75
N ASP A 145 14.47 -12.70 -18.02
CA ASP A 145 13.80 -13.50 -19.05
C ASP A 145 13.90 -12.93 -20.48
N GLY A 146 14.59 -11.79 -20.66
CA GLY A 146 14.73 -11.08 -21.93
C GLY A 146 13.53 -10.23 -22.33
N HIS A 147 12.46 -10.19 -21.57
CA HIS A 147 11.27 -9.39 -21.86
C HIS A 147 11.37 -7.95 -21.34
N GLY A 148 10.60 -7.05 -21.96
CA GLY A 148 10.43 -5.67 -21.50
C GLY A 148 9.64 -5.59 -20.20
N MET A 149 9.49 -4.37 -19.65
CA MET A 149 8.68 -4.13 -18.45
C MET A 149 7.23 -4.60 -18.63
N THR A 150 6.73 -5.33 -17.64
CA THR A 150 5.34 -5.77 -17.56
C THR A 150 4.70 -5.30 -16.25
N PRO A 151 3.38 -5.20 -16.17
CA PRO A 151 2.70 -4.90 -14.92
C PRO A 151 2.93 -5.94 -13.82
N GLN A 152 3.23 -7.19 -14.18
CA GLN A 152 3.33 -8.33 -13.26
C GLN A 152 2.13 -8.35 -12.29
N TRP A 153 2.38 -8.38 -10.98
CA TRP A 153 1.33 -8.26 -9.96
C TRP A 153 1.10 -6.80 -9.49
N TRP A 154 1.52 -5.79 -10.27
CA TRP A 154 1.41 -4.34 -10.04
C TRP A 154 2.28 -3.76 -8.91
N GLY A 155 2.89 -4.60 -8.09
CA GLY A 155 3.56 -4.17 -6.86
C GLY A 155 2.60 -3.63 -5.80
N ILE A 156 3.08 -3.51 -4.57
CA ILE A 156 2.24 -3.04 -3.44
C ILE A 156 1.62 -1.66 -3.70
N LEU A 157 2.39 -0.71 -4.25
CA LEU A 157 1.86 0.64 -4.54
C LEU A 157 0.83 0.62 -5.66
N GLY A 158 1.00 -0.23 -6.67
CA GLY A 158 0.05 -0.38 -7.75
C GLY A 158 -1.27 -0.99 -7.27
N LEU A 159 -1.22 -2.01 -6.40
CA LEU A 159 -2.42 -2.57 -5.76
C LEU A 159 -3.16 -1.52 -4.92
N ILE A 160 -2.43 -0.67 -4.18
CA ILE A 160 -3.02 0.47 -3.46
C ILE A 160 -3.66 1.45 -4.44
N GLY A 161 -3.01 1.75 -5.57
CA GLY A 161 -3.52 2.65 -6.61
C GLY A 161 -4.86 2.17 -7.18
N TRP A 162 -4.96 0.91 -7.55
CA TRP A 162 -6.21 0.30 -8.04
C TRP A 162 -7.32 0.32 -6.99
N ALA A 163 -7.05 -0.15 -5.79
CA ALA A 163 -8.03 -0.17 -4.70
C ALA A 163 -8.50 1.24 -4.34
N TYR A 164 -7.59 2.22 -4.34
CA TYR A 164 -7.91 3.63 -4.11
C TYR A 164 -8.83 4.19 -5.21
N ALA A 165 -8.52 3.95 -6.49
CA ALA A 165 -9.31 4.46 -7.61
C ALA A 165 -10.74 3.91 -7.59
N ILE A 166 -10.90 2.60 -7.42
CA ILE A 166 -12.20 1.93 -7.35
C ILE A 166 -13.01 2.47 -6.16
N SER A 167 -12.41 2.49 -4.97
CA SER A 167 -13.11 2.92 -3.76
C SER A 167 -13.45 4.42 -3.77
N LEU A 168 -12.61 5.25 -4.38
CA LEU A 168 -12.90 6.68 -4.59
C LEU A 168 -14.13 6.87 -5.47
N ALA A 169 -14.20 6.17 -6.61
CA ALA A 169 -15.36 6.23 -7.51
C ALA A 169 -16.65 5.81 -6.78
N VAL A 170 -16.60 4.69 -6.06
CA VAL A 170 -17.74 4.18 -5.26
C VAL A 170 -18.19 5.22 -4.22
N TYR A 171 -17.25 5.80 -3.47
CA TYR A 171 -17.55 6.78 -2.43
C TYR A 171 -18.11 8.10 -2.98
N LEU A 172 -17.68 8.53 -4.16
CA LEU A 172 -18.20 9.74 -4.81
C LEU A 172 -19.61 9.55 -5.35
N ILE A 173 -20.02 8.33 -5.72
CA ILE A 173 -21.38 7.99 -6.12
C ILE A 173 -22.33 8.11 -4.92
N SER A 174 -21.99 7.53 -3.80
CA SER A 174 -22.80 7.63 -2.57
C SER A 174 -21.95 7.48 -1.32
N GLN A 175 -22.21 8.35 -0.34
CA GLN A 175 -21.55 8.34 0.97
C GLN A 175 -22.40 7.62 2.05
N ARG A 176 -23.49 6.93 1.64
CA ARG A 176 -24.35 6.17 2.56
C ARG A 176 -23.66 4.86 2.93
N VAL A 177 -23.62 4.56 4.22
CA VAL A 177 -23.00 3.30 4.73
C VAL A 177 -23.67 2.07 4.10
N SER A 178 -24.98 2.07 3.91
CA SER A 178 -25.70 0.95 3.28
C SER A 178 -25.20 0.68 1.86
N TRP A 179 -24.97 1.72 1.05
CA TRP A 179 -24.42 1.60 -0.30
C TRP A 179 -23.00 1.01 -0.27
N LEU A 180 -22.15 1.56 0.61
CA LEU A 180 -20.76 1.09 0.74
C LEU A 180 -20.69 -0.38 1.18
N LEU A 181 -21.58 -0.80 2.09
CA LEU A 181 -21.72 -2.21 2.51
C LEU A 181 -22.16 -3.11 1.35
N VAL A 182 -23.17 -2.68 0.57
CA VAL A 182 -23.60 -3.46 -0.62
C VAL A 182 -22.46 -3.64 -1.59
N VAL A 183 -21.71 -2.59 -1.93
CA VAL A 183 -20.58 -2.70 -2.85
C VAL A 183 -19.47 -3.58 -2.28
N LEU A 184 -19.19 -3.49 -0.97
CA LEU A 184 -18.23 -4.39 -0.31
C LEU A 184 -18.65 -5.86 -0.46
N LEU A 185 -19.90 -6.17 -0.20
CA LEU A 185 -20.45 -7.53 -0.36
C LEU A 185 -20.43 -8.00 -1.83
N VAL A 186 -20.72 -7.09 -2.77
CA VAL A 186 -20.58 -7.37 -4.21
C VAL A 186 -19.14 -7.69 -4.56
N CYS A 187 -18.15 -6.94 -4.05
CA CYS A 187 -16.75 -7.27 -4.27
C CYS A 187 -16.40 -8.69 -3.79
N VAL A 188 -16.80 -9.03 -2.57
CA VAL A 188 -16.57 -10.38 -2.00
C VAL A 188 -17.27 -11.46 -2.81
N GLY A 189 -18.56 -11.27 -3.13
CA GLY A 189 -19.34 -12.24 -3.90
C GLY A 189 -18.80 -12.43 -5.32
N THR A 190 -18.43 -11.36 -6.00
CA THR A 190 -17.83 -11.44 -7.34
C THR A 190 -16.49 -12.18 -7.33
N TYR A 191 -15.65 -11.95 -6.31
CA TYR A 191 -14.41 -12.74 -6.16
C TYR A 191 -14.70 -14.23 -6.06
N LEU A 192 -15.68 -14.60 -5.23
CA LEU A 192 -16.05 -16.03 -5.05
C LEU A 192 -16.62 -16.64 -6.33
N MET A 193 -17.39 -15.86 -7.10
CA MET A 193 -18.00 -16.32 -8.36
C MET A 193 -16.98 -16.49 -9.49
N LEU A 194 -15.96 -15.62 -9.57
CA LEU A 194 -14.95 -15.70 -10.62
C LEU A 194 -14.07 -16.95 -10.52
N GLY A 195 -13.92 -17.53 -9.34
CA GLY A 195 -13.04 -18.69 -9.15
C GLY A 195 -11.55 -18.39 -9.41
N PRO A 196 -10.69 -19.39 -9.41
CA PRO A 196 -9.27 -19.28 -9.77
C PRO A 196 -9.08 -18.94 -11.25
N SER A 197 -7.96 -18.27 -11.59
CA SER A 197 -7.51 -18.16 -12.99
C SER A 197 -7.22 -19.56 -13.55
N GLY A 198 -7.51 -19.76 -14.83
CA GLY A 198 -7.45 -21.09 -15.46
C GLY A 198 -8.70 -21.94 -15.26
N TYR A 199 -9.72 -21.38 -14.61
CA TYR A 199 -11.02 -22.05 -14.41
C TYR A 199 -11.96 -21.93 -15.62
N PHE A 200 -11.72 -20.97 -16.49
CA PHE A 200 -12.58 -20.67 -17.63
C PHE A 200 -11.92 -21.10 -18.94
N ASP A 201 -12.75 -21.56 -19.90
CA ASP A 201 -12.30 -21.88 -21.27
C ASP A 201 -12.13 -20.62 -22.15
N SER A 202 -11.68 -19.53 -21.57
CA SER A 202 -11.56 -18.25 -22.25
C SER A 202 -10.42 -17.41 -21.64
N ASP A 203 -9.47 -17.00 -22.48
CA ASP A 203 -8.34 -16.12 -22.09
C ASP A 203 -8.79 -14.82 -21.44
N ILE A 204 -9.91 -14.24 -21.88
CA ILE A 204 -10.45 -12.98 -21.33
C ILE A 204 -10.97 -13.19 -19.91
N LEU A 205 -11.74 -14.26 -19.70
CA LEU A 205 -12.29 -14.57 -18.36
C LEU A 205 -11.18 -14.98 -17.39
N ASP A 206 -10.17 -15.67 -17.85
CA ASP A 206 -9.00 -16.00 -17.04
C ASP A 206 -8.19 -14.76 -16.64
N GLN A 207 -8.03 -13.78 -17.53
CA GLN A 207 -7.41 -12.50 -17.21
C GLN A 207 -8.24 -11.72 -16.18
N ILE A 208 -9.56 -11.71 -16.30
CA ILE A 208 -10.46 -11.10 -15.31
C ILE A 208 -10.35 -11.82 -13.97
N ALA A 209 -10.34 -13.15 -13.97
CA ALA A 209 -10.19 -13.95 -12.76
C ALA A 209 -8.82 -13.74 -12.10
N ALA A 210 -7.75 -13.58 -12.87
CA ALA A 210 -6.42 -13.23 -12.36
C ALA A 210 -6.40 -11.88 -11.65
N GLY A 211 -7.21 -10.90 -12.14
CA GLY A 211 -7.37 -9.58 -11.53
C GLY A 211 -8.30 -9.52 -10.31
N ARG A 212 -8.98 -10.60 -9.93
CA ARG A 212 -9.99 -10.61 -8.85
C ARG A 212 -9.49 -10.12 -7.49
N GLY A 213 -8.19 -10.22 -7.23
CA GLY A 213 -7.59 -9.70 -5.99
C GLY A 213 -7.84 -8.22 -5.74
N HIS A 214 -8.03 -7.41 -6.81
CA HIS A 214 -8.39 -6.00 -6.68
C HIS A 214 -9.74 -5.80 -5.99
N LEU A 215 -10.67 -6.75 -6.09
CA LEU A 215 -11.97 -6.72 -5.41
C LEU A 215 -11.79 -6.81 -3.89
N THR A 216 -10.97 -7.76 -3.42
CA THR A 216 -10.65 -7.89 -1.98
C THR A 216 -9.91 -6.65 -1.46
N HIS A 217 -8.94 -6.13 -2.20
CA HIS A 217 -8.22 -4.92 -1.82
C HIS A 217 -9.16 -3.71 -1.72
N SER A 218 -10.09 -3.57 -2.67
CA SER A 218 -11.11 -2.51 -2.64
C SER A 218 -12.09 -2.68 -1.48
N ALA A 219 -12.48 -3.91 -1.15
CA ALA A 219 -13.32 -4.19 0.01
C ALA A 219 -12.66 -3.76 1.32
N ILE A 220 -11.34 -3.95 1.47
CA ILE A 220 -10.58 -3.50 2.64
C ILE A 220 -10.58 -1.95 2.72
N VAL A 221 -10.38 -1.25 1.60
CA VAL A 221 -10.45 0.22 1.56
C VAL A 221 -11.85 0.70 1.90
N LEU A 222 -12.91 0.08 1.33
CA LEU A 222 -14.30 0.40 1.61
C LEU A 222 -14.64 0.21 3.10
N ALA A 223 -14.14 -0.82 3.75
CA ALA A 223 -14.32 -1.03 5.19
C ALA A 223 -13.72 0.12 6.01
N GLY A 224 -12.55 0.63 5.63
CA GLY A 224 -11.97 1.84 6.23
C GLY A 224 -12.84 3.08 6.04
N ILE A 225 -13.40 3.28 4.83
CA ILE A 225 -14.33 4.38 4.54
C ILE A 225 -15.60 4.24 5.39
N ILE A 226 -16.19 3.05 5.49
CA ILE A 226 -17.38 2.78 6.29
C ILE A 226 -17.13 3.16 7.75
N LEU A 227 -16.01 2.73 8.32
CA LEU A 227 -15.65 3.10 9.69
C LEU A 227 -15.53 4.62 9.86
N ALA A 228 -14.85 5.31 8.93
CA ALA A 228 -14.69 6.76 8.98
C ALA A 228 -16.05 7.48 8.93
N VAL A 229 -16.95 7.05 8.03
CA VAL A 229 -18.29 7.65 7.90
C VAL A 229 -19.12 7.42 9.16
N LEU A 230 -19.13 6.20 9.71
CA LEU A 230 -19.83 5.87 10.94
C LEU A 230 -19.31 6.68 12.14
N MET A 231 -18.01 6.84 12.23
CA MET A 231 -17.39 7.47 13.40
C MET A 231 -17.47 8.99 13.39
N TYR A 232 -17.42 9.62 12.23
CA TYR A 232 -17.17 11.05 12.12
C TYR A 232 -18.24 11.83 11.35
N SER A 233 -19.21 11.14 10.69
CA SER A 233 -20.33 11.84 10.04
C SER A 233 -21.43 12.13 11.05
N GLU A 234 -21.96 13.35 11.01
CA GLU A 234 -23.11 13.79 11.82
C GLU A 234 -24.38 12.94 11.57
N ASN A 235 -24.54 12.44 10.34
CA ASN A 235 -25.70 11.61 9.97
C ASN A 235 -25.82 10.31 10.79
N TYR A 236 -24.72 9.87 11.40
CA TYR A 236 -24.66 8.63 12.19
C TYR A 236 -24.39 8.89 13.68
N ALA A 237 -24.36 10.14 14.12
CA ALA A 237 -23.98 10.51 15.49
C ALA A 237 -24.78 9.75 16.56
N SER A 238 -26.11 9.65 16.41
CA SER A 238 -27.00 8.97 17.37
C SER A 238 -26.86 7.44 17.39
N LYS A 239 -26.40 6.83 16.29
CA LYS A 239 -26.25 5.37 16.13
C LYS A 239 -24.79 4.92 16.02
N ARG A 240 -23.84 5.80 16.28
CA ARG A 240 -22.40 5.57 16.08
C ARG A 240 -21.90 4.29 16.72
N ASN A 241 -22.08 4.14 18.02
CA ASN A 241 -21.60 3.00 18.78
C ASN A 241 -22.25 1.69 18.32
N LEU A 242 -23.55 1.71 18.06
CA LEU A 242 -24.29 0.56 17.55
C LEU A 242 -23.81 0.19 16.14
N GLY A 243 -23.63 1.17 15.26
CA GLY A 243 -23.14 0.95 13.90
C GLY A 243 -21.72 0.36 13.87
N VAL A 244 -20.82 0.88 14.72
CA VAL A 244 -19.46 0.35 14.83
C VAL A 244 -19.47 -1.07 15.40
N ALA A 245 -20.26 -1.34 16.46
CA ALA A 245 -20.40 -2.68 17.02
C ALA A 245 -20.98 -3.67 16.00
N ALA A 246 -22.00 -3.25 15.25
CA ALA A 246 -22.58 -4.07 14.18
C ALA A 246 -21.56 -4.38 13.07
N CYS A 247 -20.73 -3.40 12.66
CA CYS A 247 -19.66 -3.63 11.68
C CYS A 247 -18.61 -4.60 12.20
N CYS A 248 -18.20 -4.50 13.47
CA CYS A 248 -17.25 -5.46 14.07
C CYS A 248 -17.85 -6.87 14.10
N ALA A 249 -19.10 -7.02 14.55
CA ALA A 249 -19.77 -8.32 14.57
C ALA A 249 -19.95 -8.90 13.16
N ALA A 250 -20.38 -8.08 12.21
CA ALA A 250 -20.51 -8.50 10.80
C ALA A 250 -19.16 -8.93 10.21
N ALA A 251 -18.09 -8.18 10.43
CA ALA A 251 -16.77 -8.52 9.93
C ALA A 251 -16.30 -9.89 10.44
N ILE A 252 -16.51 -10.19 11.72
CA ILE A 252 -16.20 -11.50 12.31
C ILE A 252 -17.04 -12.61 11.64
N VAL A 253 -18.37 -12.44 11.60
CA VAL A 253 -19.28 -13.46 11.06
C VAL A 253 -18.96 -13.74 9.59
N PHE A 254 -18.78 -12.70 8.78
CA PHE A 254 -18.46 -12.86 7.36
C PHE A 254 -17.06 -13.43 7.13
N ALA A 255 -16.06 -13.10 7.98
CA ALA A 255 -14.74 -13.69 7.90
C ALA A 255 -14.79 -15.21 8.10
N PHE A 256 -15.48 -15.68 9.13
CA PHE A 256 -15.67 -17.11 9.37
C PHE A 256 -16.54 -17.80 8.30
N ALA A 257 -17.58 -17.14 7.82
CA ALA A 257 -18.43 -17.69 6.76
C ALA A 257 -17.67 -17.86 5.43
N THR A 258 -16.89 -16.85 5.03
CA THR A 258 -16.10 -16.93 3.80
C THR A 258 -14.93 -17.90 3.91
N TRP A 259 -14.39 -18.10 5.11
CA TRP A 259 -13.34 -19.09 5.35
C TRP A 259 -13.80 -20.52 5.04
N GLN A 260 -15.08 -20.84 5.23
CA GLN A 260 -15.62 -22.16 4.90
C GLN A 260 -15.59 -22.50 3.39
N VAL A 261 -15.52 -21.48 2.54
CA VAL A 261 -15.58 -21.63 1.06
C VAL A 261 -14.34 -21.11 0.34
N SER A 262 -13.50 -20.37 1.02
CA SER A 262 -12.28 -19.76 0.46
C SER A 262 -11.18 -19.76 1.51
N PRO A 263 -10.11 -20.55 1.34
CA PRO A 263 -8.98 -20.58 2.27
C PRO A 263 -8.35 -19.21 2.48
N ILE A 264 -7.75 -19.02 3.65
CA ILE A 264 -7.05 -17.78 3.97
C ILE A 264 -5.75 -17.73 3.17
N SER A 265 -5.63 -16.81 2.22
CA SER A 265 -4.40 -16.63 1.45
C SER A 265 -4.19 -15.16 1.08
N LYS A 266 -3.08 -14.58 1.55
CA LYS A 266 -2.63 -13.25 1.14
C LYS A 266 -2.21 -13.22 -0.32
N ILE A 267 -1.53 -14.27 -0.78
CA ILE A 267 -0.97 -14.32 -2.14
C ILE A 267 -2.09 -14.34 -3.18
N HIS A 268 -3.16 -15.09 -2.91
CA HIS A 268 -4.36 -15.10 -3.75
C HIS A 268 -5.33 -13.95 -3.44
N ALA A 269 -5.00 -13.07 -2.48
CA ALA A 269 -5.87 -11.99 -2.01
C ALA A 269 -7.29 -12.48 -1.69
N SER A 270 -7.42 -13.62 -0.99
CA SER A 270 -8.72 -14.25 -0.75
C SER A 270 -9.65 -13.39 0.09
N PRO A 271 -10.99 -13.49 -0.09
CA PRO A 271 -11.96 -12.74 0.70
C PRO A 271 -11.88 -13.03 2.21
N SER A 272 -11.62 -14.28 2.57
CA SER A 272 -11.38 -14.69 3.96
C SER A 272 -10.20 -13.93 4.58
N TRP A 273 -9.04 -13.91 3.91
CA TRP A 273 -7.89 -13.11 4.33
C TRP A 273 -8.25 -11.62 4.45
N GLY A 274 -8.98 -11.07 3.45
CA GLY A 274 -9.41 -9.67 3.47
C GLY A 274 -10.30 -9.35 4.66
N LEU A 275 -11.30 -10.19 4.96
CA LEU A 275 -12.25 -9.98 6.05
C LEU A 275 -11.62 -10.20 7.44
N PHE A 276 -10.73 -11.18 7.61
CA PHE A 276 -9.96 -11.31 8.85
C PHE A 276 -9.03 -10.11 9.05
N SER A 277 -8.43 -9.60 7.98
CA SER A 277 -7.63 -8.37 8.03
C SER A 277 -8.46 -7.14 8.39
N ILE A 278 -9.66 -6.98 7.82
CA ILE A 278 -10.60 -5.92 8.19
C ILE A 278 -10.95 -6.01 9.68
N THR A 279 -11.25 -7.22 10.16
CA THR A 279 -11.54 -7.45 11.59
C THR A 279 -10.38 -7.01 12.47
N ALA A 280 -9.16 -7.46 12.17
CA ALA A 280 -7.96 -7.06 12.90
C ALA A 280 -7.75 -5.53 12.88
N CYS A 281 -7.96 -4.88 11.74
CA CYS A 281 -7.84 -3.43 11.59
C CYS A 281 -8.89 -2.65 12.39
N LEU A 282 -10.15 -3.12 12.40
CA LEU A 282 -11.23 -2.52 13.20
C LEU A 282 -10.87 -2.54 14.69
N PHE A 283 -10.49 -3.70 15.22
CA PHE A 283 -10.13 -3.83 16.64
C PHE A 283 -8.88 -3.03 16.99
N SER A 284 -7.84 -3.08 16.14
CA SER A 284 -6.62 -2.30 16.34
C SER A 284 -6.89 -0.80 16.37
N PHE A 285 -7.73 -0.31 15.44
CA PHE A 285 -8.11 1.10 15.41
C PHE A 285 -8.87 1.53 16.66
N LEU A 286 -9.87 0.76 17.09
CA LEU A 286 -10.66 1.05 18.29
C LEU A 286 -9.80 1.03 19.56
N LEU A 287 -8.88 0.05 19.66
CA LEU A 287 -7.92 -0.04 20.77
C LEU A 287 -6.99 1.17 20.81
N LEU A 288 -6.34 1.49 19.68
CA LEU A 288 -5.44 2.64 19.58
C LEU A 288 -6.16 3.95 19.90
N ARG A 289 -7.38 4.13 19.38
CA ARG A 289 -8.20 5.30 19.70
C ARG A 289 -8.44 5.40 21.21
N ARG A 290 -8.88 4.31 21.85
CA ARG A 290 -9.13 4.31 23.31
C ARG A 290 -7.87 4.63 24.12
N LEU A 291 -6.71 4.10 23.70
CA LEU A 291 -5.42 4.37 24.34
C LEU A 291 -5.01 5.84 24.15
N LEU A 292 -5.23 6.41 22.97
CA LEU A 292 -4.85 7.79 22.66
C LEU A 292 -5.79 8.80 23.32
N ASP A 293 -7.10 8.55 23.32
CA ASP A 293 -8.09 9.43 23.94
C ASP A 293 -7.87 9.54 25.48
N ASN A 294 -7.31 8.49 26.10
CA ASN A 294 -7.05 8.44 27.55
C ASN A 294 -5.62 8.85 27.95
N SER A 295 -4.71 9.04 27.00
CA SER A 295 -3.31 9.30 27.32
C SER A 295 -2.99 10.80 27.35
N GLN A 296 -2.52 11.31 28.49
CA GLN A 296 -1.94 12.66 28.63
C GLN A 296 -0.50 12.75 28.09
N HIS A 297 0.17 11.62 27.84
CA HIS A 297 1.57 11.53 27.44
C HIS A 297 1.72 10.93 26.05
N MET A 298 1.72 11.78 25.02
CA MET A 298 1.86 11.38 23.62
C MET A 298 3.29 11.52 23.07
N GLY A 299 4.32 11.40 23.91
CA GLY A 299 5.72 11.57 23.48
C GLY A 299 6.13 10.66 22.31
N TRP A 300 5.70 9.40 22.33
CA TRP A 300 5.98 8.44 21.27
C TRP A 300 5.29 8.76 19.94
N VAL A 301 4.13 9.43 19.97
CA VAL A 301 3.41 9.85 18.75
C VAL A 301 4.25 10.83 17.94
N ARG A 302 5.03 11.70 18.59
CA ARG A 302 5.93 12.63 17.92
C ARG A 302 7.02 11.95 17.11
N PHE A 303 7.42 10.73 17.51
CA PHE A 303 8.40 9.93 16.77
C PHE A 303 7.82 9.39 15.48
N VAL A 304 6.57 8.92 15.48
CA VAL A 304 5.91 8.32 14.29
C VAL A 304 5.19 9.36 13.42
N GLN A 305 4.90 10.54 13.92
CA GLN A 305 4.19 11.61 13.22
C GLN A 305 4.79 11.97 11.85
N PRO A 306 6.12 12.05 11.67
CA PRO A 306 6.72 12.33 10.36
C PRO A 306 6.36 11.27 9.31
N ALA A 307 6.28 9.99 9.71
CA ALA A 307 5.89 8.90 8.81
C ALA A 307 4.42 9.02 8.36
N ALA A 308 3.53 9.42 9.26
CA ALA A 308 2.13 9.69 8.92
C ALA A 308 1.98 10.86 7.93
N GLY A 309 2.83 11.89 8.05
CA GLY A 309 2.82 13.07 7.17
C GLY A 309 3.50 12.87 5.81
N ASN A 310 4.30 11.80 5.64
CA ASN A 310 5.10 11.56 4.44
C ASN A 310 5.27 10.05 4.14
N PRO A 311 4.18 9.27 4.13
CA PRO A 311 4.24 7.81 4.11
C PRO A 311 4.97 7.25 2.90
N LEU A 312 4.89 7.91 1.74
CA LEU A 312 5.54 7.45 0.53
C LEU A 312 7.08 7.51 0.64
N VAL A 313 7.64 8.59 1.19
CA VAL A 313 9.10 8.68 1.43
C VAL A 313 9.55 7.56 2.36
N PHE A 314 8.85 7.35 3.47
CA PHE A 314 9.18 6.29 4.41
C PHE A 314 9.08 4.88 3.80
N TYR A 315 8.16 4.69 2.87
CA TYR A 315 8.01 3.43 2.15
C TYR A 315 9.14 3.19 1.14
N LEU A 316 9.59 4.24 0.41
CA LEU A 316 10.63 4.12 -0.61
C LEU A 316 12.05 4.05 -0.03
N LEU A 317 12.29 4.70 1.12
CA LEU A 317 13.63 4.81 1.72
C LEU A 317 14.39 3.48 1.87
N PRO A 318 13.78 2.38 2.38
CA PRO A 318 14.48 1.09 2.49
C PRO A 318 15.00 0.58 1.16
N PHE A 319 14.21 0.71 0.11
CA PHE A 319 14.58 0.25 -1.24
C PHE A 319 15.67 1.13 -1.87
N VAL A 320 15.62 2.45 -1.62
CA VAL A 320 16.70 3.37 -2.03
C VAL A 320 18.00 3.00 -1.31
N ALA A 321 17.92 2.75 0.01
CA ALA A 321 19.08 2.36 0.80
C ALA A 321 19.67 1.03 0.31
N ALA A 322 18.84 0.03 0.03
CA ALA A 322 19.27 -1.26 -0.51
C ALA A 322 19.96 -1.11 -1.86
N ALA A 323 19.38 -0.34 -2.79
CA ALA A 323 19.99 -0.09 -4.11
C ALA A 323 21.31 0.71 -4.00
N MET A 324 21.43 1.65 -3.07
CA MET A 324 22.69 2.36 -2.82
C MET A 324 23.78 1.43 -2.30
N LEU A 325 23.45 0.54 -1.36
CA LEU A 325 24.40 -0.43 -0.83
C LEU A 325 24.81 -1.44 -1.91
N GLY A 326 23.86 -1.92 -2.73
CA GLY A 326 24.14 -2.81 -3.86
C GLY A 326 25.06 -2.17 -4.89
N ALA A 327 24.83 -0.91 -5.27
CA ALA A 327 25.68 -0.17 -6.18
C ALA A 327 27.13 0.02 -5.66
N LEU A 328 27.29 0.04 -4.34
CA LEU A 328 28.60 0.07 -3.67
C LEU A 328 29.17 -1.33 -3.40
N SER A 329 28.51 -2.39 -3.87
CA SER A 329 28.86 -3.79 -3.60
C SER A 329 28.91 -4.13 -2.11
N LEU A 330 28.14 -3.41 -1.29
CA LEU A 330 28.01 -3.62 0.14
C LEU A 330 26.81 -4.50 0.45
N LYS A 331 26.96 -5.45 1.37
CA LYS A 331 25.82 -6.25 1.85
C LYS A 331 24.86 -5.37 2.64
N SER A 332 23.57 -5.41 2.31
CA SER A 332 22.53 -4.68 3.06
C SER A 332 22.36 -5.22 4.48
N ARG A 333 22.73 -6.48 4.72
CA ARG A 333 22.64 -7.16 6.01
C ARG A 333 23.96 -7.91 6.30
N PRO A 334 24.58 -7.71 7.48
CA PRO A 334 25.71 -8.52 7.92
C PRO A 334 25.30 -9.99 8.15
N GLU A 335 26.18 -10.93 7.90
CA GLU A 335 25.90 -12.38 7.99
C GLU A 335 25.39 -12.81 9.36
N LEU A 336 25.90 -12.19 10.44
CA LEU A 336 25.44 -12.43 11.81
C LEU A 336 23.91 -12.25 11.99
N PHE A 337 23.30 -11.41 11.15
CA PHE A 337 21.87 -11.05 11.21
C PHE A 337 21.06 -11.73 10.09
N ALA A 338 21.59 -12.73 9.42
CA ALA A 338 20.95 -13.38 8.28
C ALA A 338 19.81 -14.33 8.71
N ALA A 339 19.77 -14.77 9.97
CA ALA A 339 18.82 -15.78 10.44
C ALA A 339 18.32 -15.53 11.87
N GLY A 340 17.18 -16.14 12.20
CA GLY A 340 16.62 -16.25 13.54
C GLY A 340 16.32 -14.93 14.23
N SER A 341 16.40 -14.92 15.55
CA SER A 341 16.13 -13.73 16.39
C SER A 341 17.07 -12.56 16.12
N MET A 342 18.32 -12.84 15.72
CA MET A 342 19.28 -11.79 15.35
C MET A 342 18.84 -11.04 14.10
N GLY A 343 18.25 -11.74 13.12
CA GLY A 343 17.65 -11.11 11.94
C GLY A 343 16.45 -10.21 12.30
N VAL A 344 15.61 -10.66 13.25
CA VAL A 344 14.50 -9.84 13.76
C VAL A 344 15.02 -8.57 14.45
N LEU A 345 16.07 -8.68 15.27
CA LEU A 345 16.72 -7.52 15.90
C LEU A 345 17.28 -6.54 14.88
N TRP A 346 17.91 -7.06 13.82
CA TRP A 346 18.37 -6.23 12.70
C TRP A 346 17.20 -5.46 12.06
N SER A 347 16.08 -6.12 11.78
CA SER A 347 14.90 -5.50 11.18
C SER A 347 14.33 -4.38 12.04
N VAL A 348 14.34 -4.55 13.38
CA VAL A 348 13.96 -3.47 14.32
C VAL A 348 14.94 -2.32 14.24
N PHE A 349 16.25 -2.59 14.35
CA PHE A 349 17.31 -1.59 14.24
C PHE A 349 17.21 -0.79 12.93
N PHE A 350 17.14 -1.50 11.79
CA PHE A 350 17.00 -0.90 10.47
C PHE A 350 15.75 -0.02 10.37
N THR A 351 14.61 -0.49 10.91
CA THR A 351 13.36 0.29 10.95
C THR A 351 13.53 1.60 11.71
N VAL A 352 14.20 1.58 12.86
CA VAL A 352 14.48 2.78 13.66
C VAL A 352 15.40 3.74 12.89
N VAL A 353 16.46 3.23 12.27
CA VAL A 353 17.37 4.06 11.46
C VAL A 353 16.63 4.74 10.31
N ILE A 354 15.84 3.97 9.55
CA ILE A 354 15.02 4.52 8.45
C ILE A 354 14.00 5.54 8.98
N ALA A 355 13.40 5.29 10.14
CA ALA A 355 12.46 6.24 10.75
C ALA A 355 13.14 7.56 11.14
N ILE A 356 14.36 7.51 11.65
CA ILE A 356 15.17 8.71 11.98
C ILE A 356 15.52 9.49 10.71
N ILE A 357 16.04 8.79 9.68
CA ILE A 357 16.40 9.39 8.39
C ILE A 357 15.17 10.01 7.72
N GLY A 358 14.05 9.29 7.63
CA GLY A 358 12.80 9.77 7.06
C GLY A 358 12.23 10.97 7.84
N GLY A 359 12.35 10.96 9.17
CA GLY A 359 12.00 12.08 10.02
C GLY A 359 12.85 13.30 9.74
N TRP A 360 14.15 13.15 9.58
CA TRP A 360 15.07 14.22 9.19
C TRP A 360 14.76 14.76 7.80
N LEU A 361 14.59 13.91 6.78
CA LEU A 361 14.21 14.30 5.42
C LEU A 361 12.90 15.11 5.41
N THR A 362 11.92 14.70 6.20
CA THR A 362 10.65 15.40 6.32
C THR A 362 10.82 16.80 6.94
N ARG A 363 11.74 16.95 7.92
CA ARG A 363 12.07 18.26 8.55
C ARG A 363 12.79 19.20 7.61
N VAL A 364 13.71 18.70 6.78
CA VAL A 364 14.39 19.49 5.74
C VAL A 364 13.52 19.78 4.52
N GLY A 365 12.25 19.31 4.55
CA GLY A 365 11.25 19.66 3.54
C GLY A 365 11.15 18.69 2.37
N ILE A 366 11.86 17.55 2.39
CA ILE A 366 11.71 16.52 1.36
C ILE A 366 10.43 15.74 1.62
N ARG A 367 9.42 16.01 0.79
CA ARG A 367 8.11 15.38 0.86
C ARG A 367 7.66 14.98 -0.53
N LEU A 368 7.14 13.77 -0.68
CA LEU A 368 6.50 13.33 -1.92
C LEU A 368 4.99 13.59 -1.84
N ARG A 369 4.44 14.15 -2.90
CA ARG A 369 3.01 14.46 -3.02
C ARG A 369 2.50 13.96 -4.37
N LEU A 370 1.60 12.97 -4.31
CA LEU A 370 0.90 12.40 -5.45
C LEU A 370 -0.38 13.20 -5.73
#